data_cd44a6151afb6b3a18db9bf40a5e23f4
#
_entry.id   cd44a6151afb6b3a18db9bf40a5e23f4
#
_cell.length_a   1.000
_cell.length_b   1.000
_cell.length_c   1.000
_cell.angle_alpha   90.00
_cell.angle_beta   90.00
_cell.angle_gamma   90.00
#
_symmetry.space_group_name_H-M   'P 1'
#
loop_
_entity.id
_entity.type
_entity.pdbx_description
1 polymer ?
#
loop_
_entity_poly.entity_id
_entity_poly.type
_entity_poly.pdbx_seq_one_letter_code
_entity_poly.pdbx_strand_id
1 'polypeptide(L)'
;MEALEVYYPYYRLLEAGYEVTISASSIKKLQTVIHDFTGWDTYEEKLGYLLESNAQFKDVEPSEFDGLVIPGGRAPEYIRLDEHVKQIVKHFFETNKPIAAICHASLIFEAIPDVLKGRTLTAYIACKPGVEIAGGNYVTDRTTYVDGNLVSAHAWPDLPVFMREFMKLLEK
;
A
#
# COMPACT_ATOMS: atom_id res chain seq x y z
N MET A 1 -5.21 -4.10 8.55
CA MET A 1 -4.39 -4.37 7.35
C MET A 1 -4.25 -5.87 7.16
N GLU A 2 -4.05 -6.33 5.94
CA GLU A 2 -3.82 -7.75 5.66
C GLU A 2 -2.42 -8.17 6.18
N ALA A 3 -2.33 -9.36 6.77
CA ALA A 3 -1.13 -9.80 7.50
C ALA A 3 0.10 -10.00 6.62
N LEU A 4 -0.01 -10.73 5.52
CA LEU A 4 1.12 -10.98 4.62
C LEU A 4 1.56 -9.71 3.90
N GLU A 5 0.61 -8.82 3.57
CA GLU A 5 0.88 -7.56 2.86
C GLU A 5 1.63 -6.54 3.72
N VAL A 6 1.65 -6.70 5.04
CA VAL A 6 2.49 -5.90 5.93
C VAL A 6 3.74 -6.65 6.38
N TYR A 7 3.64 -7.92 6.79
CA TYR A 7 4.79 -8.64 7.34
C TYR A 7 5.84 -8.99 6.30
N TYR A 8 5.44 -9.37 5.09
CA TYR A 8 6.41 -9.70 4.05
C TYR A 8 7.25 -8.47 3.64
N PRO A 9 6.66 -7.30 3.30
CA PRO A 9 7.43 -6.09 3.04
C PRO A 9 8.30 -5.67 4.22
N TYR A 10 7.77 -5.72 5.44
CA TYR A 10 8.48 -5.38 6.66
C TYR A 10 9.78 -6.18 6.81
N TYR A 11 9.69 -7.51 6.80
CA TYR A 11 10.87 -8.36 6.95
C TYR A 11 11.80 -8.31 5.73
N ARG A 12 11.26 -8.17 4.53
CA ARG A 12 12.06 -8.06 3.31
C ARG A 12 12.92 -6.79 3.28
N LEU A 13 12.39 -5.68 3.78
CA LEU A 13 13.13 -4.43 3.91
C LEU A 13 14.18 -4.51 5.01
N LEU A 14 13.84 -5.06 6.17
CA LEU A 14 14.81 -5.28 7.26
C LEU A 14 15.96 -6.21 6.82
N GLU A 15 15.66 -7.32 6.13
CA GLU A 15 16.67 -8.23 5.57
C GLU A 15 17.63 -7.51 4.62
N ALA A 16 17.13 -6.55 3.86
CA ALA A 16 17.94 -5.73 2.94
C ALA A 16 18.69 -4.57 3.63
N GLY A 17 18.56 -4.42 4.95
CA GLY A 17 19.28 -3.43 5.74
C GLY A 17 18.58 -2.05 5.83
N TYR A 18 17.32 -1.92 5.38
CA TYR A 18 16.55 -0.69 5.53
C TYR A 18 16.00 -0.54 6.95
N GLU A 19 15.92 0.70 7.43
CA GLU A 19 15.13 1.05 8.61
C GLU A 19 13.65 1.16 8.21
N VAL A 20 12.76 0.54 8.99
CA VAL A 20 11.33 0.50 8.68
C VAL A 20 10.50 1.16 9.79
N THR A 21 9.76 2.19 9.42
CA THR A 21 8.81 2.86 10.29
C THR A 21 7.40 2.38 10.00
N ILE A 22 6.70 1.91 11.04
CA ILE A 22 5.30 1.54 10.99
C ILE A 22 4.48 2.67 11.58
N SER A 23 3.79 3.44 10.74
CA SER A 23 2.96 4.55 11.20
C SER A 23 1.48 4.19 11.29
N ALA A 24 0.79 4.80 12.25
CA ALA A 24 -0.64 4.66 12.48
C ALA A 24 -1.24 5.96 13.04
N SER A 25 -2.55 5.98 13.30
CA SER A 25 -3.23 7.13 13.94
C SER A 25 -2.72 7.43 15.35
N SER A 26 -2.11 6.46 16.02
CA SER A 26 -1.41 6.58 17.31
C SER A 26 -0.43 5.43 17.44
N ILE A 27 0.57 5.54 18.33
CA ILE A 27 1.47 4.42 18.66
C ILE A 27 0.64 3.38 19.46
N LYS A 28 0.48 2.19 18.88
CA LYS A 28 -0.37 1.13 19.42
C LYS A 28 -0.09 -0.24 18.77
N LYS A 29 -0.64 -1.28 19.37
CA LYS A 29 -0.73 -2.59 18.72
C LYS A 29 -1.81 -2.56 17.64
N LEU A 30 -1.44 -2.91 16.43
CA LEU A 30 -2.29 -2.96 15.25
C LEU A 30 -2.73 -4.41 15.03
N GLN A 31 -4.03 -4.64 14.97
CA GLN A 31 -4.56 -5.95 14.60
C GLN A 31 -4.42 -6.15 13.10
N THR A 32 -3.65 -7.16 12.68
CA THR A 32 -3.67 -7.63 11.30
C THR A 32 -4.81 -8.62 11.09
N VAL A 33 -5.20 -8.82 9.84
CA VAL A 33 -6.20 -9.81 9.43
C VAL A 33 -5.63 -10.71 8.34
N ILE A 34 -6.10 -11.93 8.30
CA ILE A 34 -5.78 -12.90 7.25
C ILE A 34 -6.99 -12.97 6.33
N HIS A 35 -6.77 -12.65 5.06
CA HIS A 35 -7.77 -12.85 4.01
C HIS A 35 -7.52 -14.20 3.34
N ASP A 36 -8.53 -15.05 3.35
CA ASP A 36 -8.45 -16.41 2.82
C ASP A 36 -9.56 -16.65 1.81
N PHE A 37 -9.23 -17.25 0.68
CA PHE A 37 -10.19 -17.57 -0.39
C PHE A 37 -10.62 -19.02 -0.25
N THR A 38 -11.73 -19.25 0.42
CA THR A 38 -12.22 -20.58 0.82
C THR A 38 -13.36 -21.11 -0.04
N GLY A 39 -13.58 -20.53 -1.23
CA GLY A 39 -14.60 -20.94 -2.18
C GLY A 39 -15.84 -20.05 -2.22
N TRP A 40 -15.86 -18.94 -1.49
CA TRP A 40 -16.85 -17.87 -1.62
C TRP A 40 -16.48 -16.94 -2.77
N ASP A 41 -17.46 -16.14 -3.24
CA ASP A 41 -17.21 -15.12 -4.27
C ASP A 41 -16.24 -14.00 -3.80
N THR A 42 -16.04 -13.90 -2.50
CA THR A 42 -15.07 -12.98 -1.86
C THR A 42 -14.21 -13.76 -0.85
N TYR A 43 -13.44 -13.07 -0.04
CA TYR A 43 -12.57 -13.66 0.97
C TYR A 43 -13.24 -13.74 2.35
N GLU A 44 -12.81 -14.69 3.15
CA GLU A 44 -13.02 -14.71 4.60
C GLU A 44 -11.96 -13.86 5.30
N GLU A 45 -12.31 -13.28 6.44
CA GLU A 45 -11.39 -12.52 7.27
C GLU A 45 -11.21 -13.21 8.63
N LYS A 46 -9.97 -13.54 8.97
CA LYS A 46 -9.57 -14.12 10.26
C LYS A 46 -8.59 -13.19 10.96
N LEU A 47 -8.49 -13.25 12.28
CA LEU A 47 -7.51 -12.49 13.05
C LEU A 47 -6.10 -13.00 12.74
N GLY A 48 -5.19 -12.07 12.43
CA GLY A 48 -3.77 -12.32 12.26
C GLY A 48 -2.96 -11.89 13.49
N TYR A 49 -1.65 -11.84 13.37
CA TYR A 49 -0.74 -11.39 14.42
C TYR A 49 -0.86 -9.89 14.70
N LEU A 50 -0.48 -9.48 15.89
CA LEU A 50 -0.38 -8.07 16.28
C LEU A 50 0.95 -7.49 15.78
N LEU A 51 0.90 -6.29 15.20
CA LEU A 51 2.06 -5.51 14.81
C LEU A 51 2.08 -4.20 15.61
N GLU A 52 3.23 -3.79 16.12
CA GLU A 52 3.35 -2.51 16.84
C GLU A 52 3.69 -1.38 15.87
N SER A 53 2.96 -0.27 15.96
CA SER A 53 3.36 0.98 15.31
C SER A 53 4.37 1.72 16.19
N ASN A 54 5.34 2.38 15.54
CA ASN A 54 6.39 3.16 16.20
C ASN A 54 6.35 4.65 15.84
N ALA A 55 5.39 5.06 15.00
CA ALA A 55 5.14 6.47 14.67
C ALA A 55 3.64 6.76 14.55
N GLN A 56 3.28 8.04 14.71
CA GLN A 56 1.94 8.53 14.38
C GLN A 56 1.97 9.22 13.02
N PHE A 57 0.88 9.14 12.24
CA PHE A 57 0.80 9.80 10.92
C PHE A 57 1.17 11.28 10.97
N LYS A 58 0.69 12.00 11.99
CA LYS A 58 0.93 13.44 12.16
C LYS A 58 2.40 13.81 12.45
N ASP A 59 3.19 12.85 12.90
CA ASP A 59 4.59 13.06 13.31
C ASP A 59 5.56 12.55 12.22
N VAL A 60 5.05 12.00 11.11
CA VAL A 60 5.85 11.54 9.98
C VAL A 60 6.22 12.74 9.11
N GLU A 61 7.53 12.99 8.98
CA GLU A 61 8.07 13.92 7.98
C GLU A 61 8.44 13.13 6.71
N PRO A 62 7.63 13.17 5.63
CA PRO A 62 7.81 12.28 4.49
C PRO A 62 9.08 12.53 3.69
N SER A 63 9.70 13.70 3.84
CA SER A 63 10.97 14.02 3.18
C SER A 63 12.14 13.17 3.71
N GLU A 64 12.05 12.66 4.95
CA GLU A 64 13.08 11.84 5.61
C GLU A 64 13.07 10.36 5.16
N PHE A 65 12.09 9.96 4.35
CA PHE A 65 11.94 8.56 3.90
C PHE A 65 12.26 8.38 2.42
N ASP A 66 12.87 7.25 2.08
CA ASP A 66 13.26 6.89 0.70
C ASP A 66 12.13 6.20 -0.06
N GLY A 67 11.17 5.58 0.62
CA GLY A 67 10.07 4.87 0.00
C GLY A 67 8.86 4.71 0.92
N LEU A 68 7.70 4.46 0.32
CA LEU A 68 6.43 4.27 1.00
C LEU A 68 5.81 2.92 0.62
N VAL A 69 5.45 2.12 1.61
CA VAL A 69 4.67 0.87 1.41
C VAL A 69 3.28 1.03 2.02
N ILE A 70 2.26 0.72 1.24
CA ILE A 70 0.86 0.79 1.65
C ILE A 70 0.24 -0.60 1.51
N PRO A 71 0.07 -1.35 2.61
CA PRO A 71 -0.62 -2.63 2.60
C PRO A 71 -2.13 -2.45 2.47
N GLY A 72 -2.81 -3.49 2.04
CA GLY A 72 -4.26 -3.51 1.92
C GLY A 72 -5.00 -3.98 3.17
N GLY A 73 -5.98 -4.84 2.95
CA GLY A 73 -6.99 -5.16 3.94
C GLY A 73 -7.95 -3.97 4.10
N ARG A 74 -8.66 -3.88 5.23
CA ARG A 74 -9.62 -2.78 5.48
C ARG A 74 -9.00 -1.48 5.98
N ALA A 75 -7.69 -1.46 6.32
CA ALA A 75 -7.05 -0.25 6.82
C ALA A 75 -7.17 0.94 5.85
N PRO A 76 -6.95 0.80 4.53
CA PRO A 76 -7.10 1.88 3.58
C PRO A 76 -8.48 2.54 3.57
N GLU A 77 -9.55 1.80 3.88
CA GLU A 77 -10.92 2.35 3.95
C GLU A 77 -11.05 3.48 4.99
N TYR A 78 -10.31 3.37 6.09
CA TYR A 78 -10.32 4.32 7.19
C TYR A 78 -9.23 5.37 7.08
N ILE A 79 -7.98 4.95 6.84
CA ILE A 79 -6.85 5.87 6.87
C ILE A 79 -6.86 6.87 5.70
N ARG A 80 -7.58 6.57 4.61
CA ARG A 80 -7.82 7.55 3.53
C ARG A 80 -8.59 8.80 3.97
N LEU A 81 -9.21 8.76 5.16
CA LEU A 81 -9.92 9.92 5.74
C LEU A 81 -8.97 10.84 6.52
N ASP A 82 -7.76 10.37 6.85
CA ASP A 82 -6.77 11.13 7.61
C ASP A 82 -5.97 12.06 6.68
N GLU A 83 -5.98 13.36 6.98
CA GLU A 83 -5.31 14.36 6.15
C GLU A 83 -3.78 14.21 6.15
N HIS A 84 -3.17 13.73 7.24
CA HIS A 84 -1.73 13.49 7.28
C HIS A 84 -1.34 12.32 6.36
N VAL A 85 -2.15 11.26 6.30
CA VAL A 85 -1.95 10.15 5.35
C VAL A 85 -2.00 10.66 3.92
N LYS A 86 -3.00 11.50 3.58
CA LYS A 86 -3.11 12.09 2.24
C LYS A 86 -1.89 12.96 1.89
N GLN A 87 -1.41 13.77 2.85
CA GLN A 87 -0.22 14.60 2.66
C GLN A 87 1.05 13.76 2.46
N ILE A 88 1.23 12.69 3.25
CA ILE A 88 2.34 11.75 3.09
C ILE A 88 2.31 11.15 1.68
N VAL A 89 1.19 10.56 1.27
CA VAL A 89 1.06 9.93 -0.05
C VAL A 89 1.29 10.93 -1.17
N LYS A 90 0.67 12.11 -1.08
CA LYS A 90 0.84 13.19 -2.06
C LYS A 90 2.31 13.59 -2.23
N HIS A 91 3.05 13.74 -1.11
CA HIS A 91 4.48 14.05 -1.14
C HIS A 91 5.27 13.03 -1.98
N PHE A 92 5.05 11.72 -1.77
CA PHE A 92 5.76 10.68 -2.52
C PHE A 92 5.45 10.71 -4.02
N PHE A 93 4.21 11.02 -4.40
CA PHE A 93 3.87 11.22 -5.81
C PHE A 93 4.55 12.47 -6.40
N GLU A 94 4.51 13.61 -5.70
CA GLU A 94 5.08 14.89 -6.15
C GLU A 94 6.60 14.88 -6.22
N THR A 95 7.27 14.18 -5.31
CA THR A 95 8.73 14.06 -5.28
C THR A 95 9.27 12.89 -6.08
N ASN A 96 8.38 12.11 -6.71
CA ASN A 96 8.72 10.92 -7.49
C ASN A 96 9.51 9.86 -6.68
N LYS A 97 9.33 9.84 -5.36
CA LYS A 97 9.90 8.80 -4.49
C LYS A 97 9.13 7.47 -4.64
N PRO A 98 9.79 6.31 -4.47
CA PRO A 98 9.17 5.00 -4.62
C PRO A 98 7.94 4.78 -3.74
N ILE A 99 6.86 4.28 -4.36
CA ILE A 99 5.62 3.88 -3.72
C ILE A 99 5.32 2.43 -4.07
N ALA A 100 5.03 1.61 -3.07
CA ALA A 100 4.52 0.25 -3.21
C ALA A 100 3.11 0.15 -2.61
N ALA A 101 2.09 -0.12 -3.43
CA ALA A 101 0.69 -0.16 -3.03
C ALA A 101 0.04 -1.46 -3.46
N ILE A 102 -0.58 -2.18 -2.53
CA ILE A 102 -1.15 -3.51 -2.80
C ILE A 102 -2.60 -3.60 -2.36
N CYS A 103 -3.39 -4.41 -3.07
CA CYS A 103 -4.75 -4.79 -2.71
C CYS A 103 -5.67 -3.54 -2.63
N HIS A 104 -6.24 -3.22 -1.47
CA HIS A 104 -7.11 -2.07 -1.25
C HIS A 104 -6.36 -0.73 -1.06
N ALA A 105 -5.03 -0.71 -1.16
CA ALA A 105 -4.24 0.51 -0.98
C ALA A 105 -4.65 1.66 -1.91
N SER A 106 -5.13 1.35 -3.13
CA SER A 106 -5.61 2.35 -4.09
C SER A 106 -6.75 3.25 -3.57
N LEU A 107 -7.52 2.77 -2.58
CA LEU A 107 -8.57 3.57 -1.95
C LEU A 107 -8.03 4.87 -1.33
N ILE A 108 -6.76 4.89 -0.91
CA ILE A 108 -6.13 6.12 -0.40
C ILE A 108 -5.91 7.10 -1.56
N PHE A 109 -5.43 6.60 -2.70
CA PHE A 109 -5.17 7.43 -3.88
C PHE A 109 -6.46 8.06 -4.44
N GLU A 110 -7.58 7.30 -4.41
CA GLU A 110 -8.90 7.79 -4.82
C GLU A 110 -9.38 8.98 -3.98
N ALA A 111 -8.91 9.09 -2.73
CA ALA A 111 -9.23 10.19 -1.83
C ALA A 111 -8.31 11.42 -2.00
N ILE A 112 -7.33 11.36 -2.89
CA ILE A 112 -6.38 12.45 -3.15
C ILE A 112 -6.58 12.95 -4.59
N PRO A 113 -7.07 14.19 -4.77
CA PRO A 113 -7.26 14.74 -6.11
C PRO A 113 -5.97 14.67 -6.94
N ASP A 114 -6.11 14.27 -8.19
CA ASP A 114 -5.11 14.31 -9.25
C ASP A 114 -3.94 13.30 -9.15
N VAL A 115 -3.72 12.57 -8.04
CA VAL A 115 -2.58 11.62 -7.98
C VAL A 115 -2.74 10.41 -8.90
N LEU A 116 -3.98 10.00 -9.21
CA LEU A 116 -4.25 8.88 -10.13
C LEU A 116 -4.44 9.32 -11.58
N LYS A 117 -4.60 10.60 -11.85
CA LYS A 117 -4.92 11.09 -13.18
C LYS A 117 -3.85 10.73 -14.22
N GLY A 118 -4.24 9.87 -15.16
CA GLY A 118 -3.34 9.36 -16.19
C GLY A 118 -2.33 8.29 -15.74
N ARG A 119 -2.36 7.91 -14.46
CA ARG A 119 -1.50 6.82 -13.93
C ARG A 119 -2.09 5.47 -14.30
N THR A 120 -1.20 4.49 -14.48
CA THR A 120 -1.58 3.11 -14.76
C THR A 120 -1.23 2.23 -13.57
N LEU A 121 -2.19 1.46 -13.06
CA LEU A 121 -1.98 0.62 -11.88
C LEU A 121 -2.90 -0.60 -11.89
N THR A 122 -2.57 -1.55 -11.03
CA THR A 122 -3.48 -2.62 -10.62
C THR A 122 -3.76 -2.53 -9.13
N ALA A 123 -4.81 -3.17 -8.66
CA ALA A 123 -5.23 -3.24 -7.27
C ALA A 123 -6.16 -4.45 -7.10
N TYR A 124 -6.66 -4.73 -5.92
CA TYR A 124 -7.74 -5.70 -5.76
C TYR A 124 -8.90 -5.33 -6.68
N ILE A 125 -9.49 -6.34 -7.33
CA ILE A 125 -10.45 -6.12 -8.44
C ILE A 125 -11.63 -5.21 -8.05
N ALA A 126 -12.09 -5.26 -6.81
CA ALA A 126 -13.18 -4.42 -6.32
C ALA A 126 -12.82 -2.92 -6.30
N CYS A 127 -11.54 -2.56 -6.33
CA CYS A 127 -11.08 -1.15 -6.39
C CYS A 127 -11.11 -0.59 -7.82
N LYS A 128 -11.24 -1.43 -8.86
CA LYS A 128 -11.23 -1.00 -10.26
C LYS A 128 -12.14 0.19 -10.55
N PRO A 129 -13.44 0.17 -10.17
CA PRO A 129 -14.31 1.31 -10.47
C PRO A 129 -13.85 2.63 -9.85
N GLY A 130 -13.33 2.59 -8.61
CA GLY A 130 -12.81 3.77 -7.94
C GLY A 130 -11.57 4.34 -8.62
N VAL A 131 -10.63 3.48 -9.01
CA VAL A 131 -9.44 3.88 -9.77
C VAL A 131 -9.81 4.56 -11.07
N GLU A 132 -10.75 4.00 -11.84
CA GLU A 132 -11.20 4.55 -13.12
C GLU A 132 -11.94 5.89 -12.95
N ILE A 133 -12.81 6.00 -11.94
CA ILE A 133 -13.51 7.26 -11.61
C ILE A 133 -12.52 8.35 -11.19
N ALA A 134 -11.45 8.00 -10.49
CA ALA A 134 -10.39 8.93 -10.10
C ALA A 134 -9.42 9.29 -11.24
N GLY A 135 -9.65 8.78 -12.45
CA GLY A 135 -8.88 9.09 -13.66
C GLY A 135 -7.64 8.23 -13.87
N GLY A 136 -7.50 7.13 -13.15
CA GLY A 136 -6.47 6.12 -13.35
C GLY A 136 -6.85 5.09 -14.44
N ASN A 137 -5.83 4.45 -15.00
CA ASN A 137 -5.98 3.33 -15.95
C ASN A 137 -5.78 2.02 -15.20
N TYR A 138 -6.85 1.25 -15.01
CA TYR A 138 -6.76 -0.03 -14.30
C TYR A 138 -6.33 -1.16 -15.22
N VAL A 139 -5.27 -1.90 -14.83
CA VAL A 139 -4.72 -3.04 -15.57
C VAL A 139 -5.36 -4.34 -15.08
N THR A 140 -5.87 -5.16 -16.03
CA THR A 140 -6.53 -6.44 -15.73
C THR A 140 -5.75 -7.68 -16.18
N ASP A 141 -4.77 -7.51 -17.07
CA ASP A 141 -3.98 -8.61 -17.64
C ASP A 141 -2.71 -8.95 -16.85
N ARG A 142 -2.46 -8.21 -15.78
CA ARG A 142 -1.30 -8.38 -14.89
C ARG A 142 -1.71 -8.17 -13.45
N THR A 143 -1.09 -8.92 -12.55
CA THR A 143 -1.34 -8.83 -11.11
C THR A 143 -0.34 -7.92 -10.38
N THR A 144 0.74 -7.53 -11.05
CA THR A 144 1.71 -6.52 -10.59
C THR A 144 2.04 -5.59 -11.74
N TYR A 145 2.06 -4.30 -11.49
CA TYR A 145 2.36 -3.27 -12.48
C TYR A 145 3.28 -2.19 -11.92
N VAL A 146 4.19 -1.67 -12.77
CA VAL A 146 5.10 -0.57 -12.43
C VAL A 146 4.81 0.60 -13.35
N ASP A 147 4.47 1.74 -12.77
CA ASP A 147 4.27 3.01 -13.46
C ASP A 147 5.16 4.08 -12.83
N GLY A 148 6.31 4.35 -13.44
CA GLY A 148 7.26 5.31 -12.91
C GLY A 148 7.75 4.93 -11.51
N ASN A 149 7.38 5.73 -10.51
CA ASN A 149 7.72 5.51 -9.11
C ASN A 149 6.71 4.62 -8.35
N LEU A 150 5.61 4.23 -8.98
CA LEU A 150 4.56 3.42 -8.35
C LEU A 150 4.67 1.95 -8.77
N VAL A 151 4.85 1.06 -7.79
CA VAL A 151 4.61 -0.38 -7.94
C VAL A 151 3.27 -0.70 -7.33
N SER A 152 2.40 -1.34 -8.07
CA SER A 152 1.07 -1.75 -7.61
C SER A 152 0.87 -3.25 -7.77
N ALA A 153 0.10 -3.87 -6.88
CA ALA A 153 -0.22 -5.29 -6.96
C ALA A 153 -1.65 -5.61 -6.52
N HIS A 154 -2.15 -6.75 -6.99
CA HIS A 154 -3.52 -7.16 -6.81
C HIS A 154 -3.79 -7.71 -5.40
N ALA A 155 -2.97 -8.64 -4.91
CA ALA A 155 -3.16 -9.29 -3.61
C ALA A 155 -1.86 -9.96 -3.12
N TRP A 156 -1.91 -10.52 -1.91
CA TRP A 156 -0.76 -11.15 -1.25
C TRP A 156 -0.02 -12.24 -2.06
N PRO A 157 -0.61 -13.01 -3.01
CA PRO A 157 0.18 -13.93 -3.83
C PRO A 157 1.22 -13.24 -4.73
N ASP A 158 1.04 -11.95 -5.00
CA ASP A 158 1.91 -11.16 -5.87
C ASP A 158 3.12 -10.56 -5.12
N LEU A 159 3.17 -10.66 -3.80
CA LEU A 159 4.19 -10.06 -2.94
C LEU A 159 5.64 -10.29 -3.40
N PRO A 160 6.05 -11.49 -3.90
CA PRO A 160 7.43 -11.69 -4.35
C PRO A 160 7.81 -10.79 -5.55
N VAL A 161 6.91 -10.64 -6.51
CA VAL A 161 7.13 -9.76 -7.68
C VAL A 161 7.04 -8.30 -7.26
N PHE A 162 6.02 -7.95 -6.51
CA PHE A 162 5.76 -6.61 -5.97
C PHE A 162 6.97 -6.05 -5.22
N MET A 163 7.50 -6.78 -4.25
CA MET A 163 8.65 -6.33 -3.47
C MET A 163 9.93 -6.31 -4.29
N ARG A 164 10.13 -7.26 -5.21
CA ARG A 164 11.28 -7.22 -6.10
C ARG A 164 11.30 -5.95 -6.97
N GLU A 165 10.17 -5.54 -7.51
CA GLU A 165 10.09 -4.32 -8.32
C GLU A 165 10.24 -3.06 -7.45
N PHE A 166 9.67 -3.04 -6.24
CA PHE A 166 9.86 -1.93 -5.31
C PHE A 166 11.33 -1.76 -4.88
N MET A 167 12.01 -2.85 -4.55
CA MET A 167 13.45 -2.82 -4.21
C MET A 167 14.28 -2.21 -5.34
N LYS A 168 13.99 -2.54 -6.60
CA LYS A 168 14.67 -1.91 -7.76
C LYS A 168 14.46 -0.40 -7.86
N LEU A 169 13.32 0.11 -7.37
CA LEU A 169 13.07 1.54 -7.33
C LEU A 169 13.85 2.23 -6.20
N LEU A 170 13.99 1.57 -5.05
CA LEU A 170 14.76 2.08 -3.92
C LEU A 170 16.28 2.14 -4.19
N GLU A 171 16.78 1.32 -5.11
CA GLU A 171 18.21 1.24 -5.47
C GLU A 171 18.61 2.24 -6.58
N LYS A 172 17.66 3.02 -7.13
CA LYS A 172 17.91 4.04 -8.17
C LYS A 172 18.29 5.39 -7.57
#